data_c4a3c49a8ca9ccf71e83300303e8e5e4
#
_entry.id   c4a3c49a8ca9ccf71e83300303e8e5e4
#
_cell.length_a   1.000
_cell.length_b   1.000
_cell.length_c   1.000
_cell.angle_alpha   90.00
_cell.angle_beta   90.00
_cell.angle_gamma   90.00
#
_symmetry.space_group_name_H-M   'P 1'
#
loop_
_entity.id
_entity.type
_entity.pdbx_description
1 polymer ?
#
loop_
_entity_poly.entity_id
_entity_poly.type
_entity_poly.pdbx_seq_one_letter_code
_entity_poly.pdbx_strand_id
1 'polypeptide(L)'
;MIGYTTSLYALVAATLVIAGHDEHVQCTPGIFQIIGKADCTGFFMCVFGKKVEMPPCPPRSVFSSSANVCVPKGSMYDDCKKTTEGSGGHMPLLPDLGPLSPEERCNMFGGVFPHPTECQAFYNCSVRYTHGIPRFFEQHLVECPYPQMFNTETKQCGHFENVKCGSRTEFKDGCQYRSNQCPVAHCRPCSVDLPSCVGKPDGINVHPVKLWSPFYAVCYKERTIKEERCQADENGRTQLFHPEKNECVSLDMIPREHGGMMPECGTKVDGFHQDEFGRCDRYVRCQGGKYIGTVKCAVGEVFDGSKGGCVPQEKACGPCGRLDHC
;
A
#
# COMPACT_ATOMS: atom_id res chain seq x y z
N MET A 1 -70.04 -40.82 2.88
CA MET A 1 -69.27 -40.12 1.87
C MET A 1 -67.78 -40.28 2.22
N ILE A 2 -67.15 -41.07 1.39
CA ILE A 2 -65.80 -41.61 1.61
C ILE A 2 -64.80 -40.64 0.95
N GLY A 3 -63.91 -40.02 1.74
CA GLY A 3 -62.82 -39.15 1.24
C GLY A 3 -61.52 -39.91 1.17
N TYR A 4 -60.98 -40.12 -0.03
CA TYR A 4 -59.67 -40.70 -0.27
C TYR A 4 -58.61 -39.63 -0.16
N THR A 5 -57.64 -39.81 0.72
CA THR A 5 -56.39 -39.07 0.79
C THR A 5 -55.34 -39.81 0.00
N THR A 6 -54.95 -39.31 -1.15
CA THR A 6 -53.82 -39.79 -1.94
C THR A 6 -52.53 -39.20 -1.42
N SER A 7 -51.68 -40.06 -0.84
CA SER A 7 -50.31 -39.73 -0.43
C SER A 7 -49.41 -39.83 -1.65
N LEU A 8 -48.83 -38.69 -2.06
CA LEU A 8 -47.77 -38.62 -3.07
C LEU A 8 -46.41 -38.93 -2.41
N TYR A 9 -45.88 -40.12 -2.69
CA TYR A 9 -44.47 -40.40 -2.44
C TYR A 9 -43.62 -39.73 -3.51
N ALA A 10 -42.84 -38.78 -3.12
CA ALA A 10 -41.79 -38.21 -3.97
C ALA A 10 -40.60 -39.18 -4.02
N LEU A 11 -40.44 -39.85 -5.13
CA LEU A 11 -39.26 -40.63 -5.48
C LEU A 11 -38.07 -39.66 -5.70
N VAL A 12 -37.17 -39.59 -4.74
CA VAL A 12 -35.84 -38.99 -4.94
C VAL A 12 -35.04 -39.98 -5.76
N ALA A 13 -34.92 -39.72 -7.05
CA ALA A 13 -33.98 -40.43 -7.91
C ALA A 13 -32.55 -40.03 -7.54
N ALA A 14 -31.87 -40.90 -6.79
CA ALA A 14 -30.43 -40.83 -6.63
C ALA A 14 -29.78 -41.15 -7.99
N THR A 15 -29.29 -40.15 -8.70
CA THR A 15 -28.47 -40.37 -9.87
C THR A 15 -27.12 -40.92 -9.42
N LEU A 16 -26.94 -42.24 -9.59
CA LEU A 16 -25.62 -42.86 -9.57
C LEU A 16 -24.80 -42.26 -10.69
N VAL A 17 -23.77 -41.52 -10.34
CA VAL A 17 -22.73 -41.09 -11.30
C VAL A 17 -21.87 -42.34 -11.54
N ILE A 18 -22.15 -43.04 -12.61
CA ILE A 18 -21.30 -44.12 -13.13
C ILE A 18 -20.15 -43.40 -13.85
N ALA A 19 -18.92 -43.58 -13.35
CA ALA A 19 -17.71 -43.22 -14.05
C ALA A 19 -17.66 -44.04 -15.36
N GLY A 20 -17.93 -43.39 -16.51
CA GLY A 20 -17.98 -44.02 -17.80
C GLY A 20 -17.54 -43.12 -18.93
N HIS A 21 -16.55 -43.60 -19.62
CA HIS A 21 -16.13 -43.28 -20.98
C HIS A 21 -16.11 -41.81 -21.45
N ASP A 22 -14.94 -41.37 -21.94
CA ASP A 22 -14.60 -40.06 -22.54
C ASP A 22 -15.54 -39.54 -23.63
N GLU A 23 -16.48 -40.33 -24.11
CA GLU A 23 -17.37 -39.97 -25.24
C GLU A 23 -18.59 -39.10 -24.88
N HIS A 24 -18.96 -38.96 -23.61
CA HIS A 24 -20.20 -38.27 -23.20
C HIS A 24 -20.05 -37.00 -22.35
N VAL A 25 -18.92 -36.30 -22.47
CA VAL A 25 -18.79 -35.00 -21.81
C VAL A 25 -19.64 -33.95 -22.55
N GLN A 26 -20.79 -33.56 -21.94
CA GLN A 26 -21.64 -32.48 -22.43
C GLN A 26 -21.18 -31.16 -21.81
N CYS A 27 -20.80 -30.21 -22.69
CA CYS A 27 -20.49 -28.86 -22.32
C CYS A 27 -21.75 -27.98 -22.24
N THR A 28 -21.99 -27.34 -21.10
CA THR A 28 -23.13 -26.45 -20.91
C THR A 28 -22.86 -25.13 -21.60
N PRO A 29 -23.73 -24.62 -22.49
CA PRO A 29 -23.57 -23.31 -23.13
C PRO A 29 -23.45 -22.18 -22.06
N GLY A 30 -22.49 -21.30 -22.21
CA GLY A 30 -22.28 -20.14 -21.34
C GLY A 30 -21.49 -20.43 -20.05
N ILE A 31 -21.15 -21.68 -19.75
CA ILE A 31 -20.34 -22.05 -18.59
C ILE A 31 -18.95 -22.49 -19.05
N PHE A 32 -17.92 -21.87 -18.48
CA PHE A 32 -16.53 -22.35 -18.63
C PHE A 32 -16.29 -23.49 -17.63
N GLN A 33 -15.87 -24.65 -18.14
CA GLN A 33 -15.58 -25.82 -17.31
C GLN A 33 -14.27 -26.46 -17.77
N ILE A 34 -13.52 -27.00 -16.81
CA ILE A 34 -12.35 -27.84 -17.06
C ILE A 34 -12.70 -29.23 -16.55
N ILE A 35 -12.57 -30.25 -17.39
CA ILE A 35 -12.99 -31.64 -17.10
C ILE A 35 -11.81 -32.56 -17.40
N GLY A 36 -11.34 -33.26 -16.36
CA GLY A 36 -10.26 -34.24 -16.48
C GLY A 36 -10.67 -35.44 -17.33
N LYS A 37 -9.74 -36.01 -18.08
CA LYS A 37 -9.91 -37.31 -18.73
C LYS A 37 -9.96 -38.42 -17.66
N ALA A 38 -10.71 -39.47 -17.92
CA ALA A 38 -10.86 -40.58 -16.98
C ALA A 38 -9.52 -41.30 -16.66
N ASP A 39 -8.58 -41.27 -17.58
CA ASP A 39 -7.22 -41.82 -17.41
C ASP A 39 -6.22 -40.83 -16.79
N CYS A 40 -6.66 -39.64 -16.44
CA CYS A 40 -5.86 -38.54 -15.91
C CYS A 40 -4.69 -38.08 -16.79
N THR A 41 -4.61 -38.49 -18.06
CA THR A 41 -3.52 -38.11 -18.96
C THR A 41 -3.66 -36.69 -19.48
N GLY A 42 -4.82 -36.05 -19.29
CA GLY A 42 -5.12 -34.72 -19.77
C GLY A 42 -6.51 -34.25 -19.36
N PHE A 43 -7.01 -33.23 -20.06
CA PHE A 43 -8.30 -32.63 -19.76
C PHE A 43 -8.93 -31.99 -21.00
N PHE A 44 -10.22 -31.69 -20.88
CA PHE A 44 -10.98 -30.93 -21.85
C PHE A 44 -11.37 -29.59 -21.26
N MET A 45 -11.48 -28.57 -22.10
CA MET A 45 -12.09 -27.29 -21.73
C MET A 45 -13.42 -27.14 -22.47
N CYS A 46 -14.45 -26.77 -21.72
CA CYS A 46 -15.71 -26.33 -22.30
C CYS A 46 -15.70 -24.82 -22.51
N VAL A 47 -15.66 -24.37 -23.75
CA VAL A 47 -15.65 -22.97 -24.13
C VAL A 47 -16.85 -22.71 -25.06
N PHE A 48 -17.73 -21.80 -24.66
CA PHE A 48 -18.97 -21.49 -25.37
C PHE A 48 -19.82 -22.73 -25.76
N GLY A 49 -19.89 -23.71 -24.86
CA GLY A 49 -20.64 -24.95 -25.11
C GLY A 49 -19.95 -25.96 -26.04
N LYS A 50 -18.72 -25.67 -26.46
CA LYS A 50 -17.91 -26.59 -27.28
C LYS A 50 -16.82 -27.24 -26.44
N LYS A 51 -16.67 -28.57 -26.58
CA LYS A 51 -15.58 -29.34 -26.01
C LYS A 51 -14.30 -29.10 -26.81
N VAL A 52 -13.27 -28.60 -26.16
CA VAL A 52 -11.94 -28.39 -26.72
C VAL A 52 -10.97 -29.33 -26.01
N GLU A 53 -10.34 -30.22 -26.74
CA GLU A 53 -9.32 -31.10 -26.18
C GLU A 53 -8.01 -30.32 -25.98
N MET A 54 -7.46 -30.45 -24.77
CA MET A 54 -6.19 -29.80 -24.43
C MET A 54 -5.03 -30.78 -24.62
N PRO A 55 -3.80 -30.28 -24.87
CA PRO A 55 -2.63 -31.14 -24.93
C PRO A 55 -2.54 -32.05 -23.70
N PRO A 56 -2.03 -33.28 -23.84
CA PRO A 56 -1.85 -34.17 -22.72
C PRO A 56 -0.91 -33.58 -21.66
N CYS A 57 -1.07 -34.01 -20.42
CA CYS A 57 -0.15 -33.62 -19.36
C CYS A 57 1.30 -34.00 -19.70
N PRO A 58 2.29 -33.18 -19.28
CA PRO A 58 3.70 -33.51 -19.47
C PRO A 58 4.08 -34.89 -18.95
N PRO A 59 5.15 -35.51 -19.46
CA PRO A 59 5.62 -36.79 -18.94
C PRO A 59 5.79 -36.77 -17.41
N ARG A 60 5.32 -37.80 -16.74
CA ARG A 60 5.30 -37.94 -15.27
C ARG A 60 4.32 -37.03 -14.53
N SER A 61 3.38 -36.40 -15.26
CA SER A 61 2.30 -35.61 -14.67
C SER A 61 0.93 -36.24 -14.98
N VAL A 62 -0.04 -35.96 -14.14
CA VAL A 62 -1.44 -36.35 -14.29
C VAL A 62 -2.33 -35.13 -14.09
N PHE A 63 -3.50 -35.13 -14.68
CA PHE A 63 -4.47 -34.07 -14.44
C PHE A 63 -5.11 -34.28 -13.07
N SER A 64 -5.08 -33.25 -12.23
CA SER A 64 -5.80 -33.19 -10.96
C SER A 64 -7.10 -32.43 -11.13
N SER A 65 -8.21 -33.08 -10.83
CA SER A 65 -9.55 -32.47 -10.90
C SER A 65 -9.77 -31.47 -9.75
N SER A 66 -9.15 -31.67 -8.60
CA SER A 66 -9.22 -30.76 -7.46
C SER A 66 -8.41 -29.49 -7.68
N ALA A 67 -7.25 -29.59 -8.36
CA ALA A 67 -6.39 -28.45 -8.67
C ALA A 67 -6.68 -27.82 -10.05
N ASN A 68 -7.46 -28.49 -10.93
CA ASN A 68 -7.74 -28.10 -12.31
C ASN A 68 -6.50 -27.89 -13.19
N VAL A 69 -5.41 -28.61 -12.93
CA VAL A 69 -4.14 -28.54 -13.63
C VAL A 69 -3.43 -29.88 -13.68
N CYS A 70 -2.44 -30.04 -14.56
CA CYS A 70 -1.54 -31.18 -14.53
C CYS A 70 -0.59 -31.06 -13.32
N VAL A 71 -0.55 -32.08 -12.50
CA VAL A 71 0.30 -32.16 -11.29
C VAL A 71 1.27 -33.33 -11.42
N PRO A 72 2.42 -33.33 -10.73
CA PRO A 72 3.31 -34.49 -10.72
C PRO A 72 2.60 -35.74 -10.23
N LYS A 73 2.79 -36.82 -10.96
CA LYS A 73 2.22 -38.14 -10.58
C LYS A 73 2.74 -38.55 -9.21
N GLY A 74 1.85 -38.84 -8.31
CA GLY A 74 2.18 -39.21 -6.93
C GLY A 74 2.28 -38.06 -5.96
N SER A 75 2.09 -36.78 -6.41
CA SER A 75 2.02 -35.64 -5.51
C SER A 75 0.77 -35.68 -4.62
N MET A 76 0.74 -34.81 -3.60
CA MET A 76 -0.43 -34.68 -2.72
C MET A 76 -1.68 -34.16 -3.46
N TYR A 77 -1.51 -33.57 -4.63
CA TYR A 77 -2.58 -33.09 -5.51
C TYR A 77 -2.99 -34.12 -6.57
N ASP A 78 -2.31 -35.27 -6.64
CA ASP A 78 -2.68 -36.36 -7.54
C ASP A 78 -3.92 -37.10 -6.97
N ASP A 79 -5.09 -36.64 -7.43
CA ASP A 79 -6.39 -37.23 -7.08
C ASP A 79 -6.81 -38.39 -8.04
N CYS A 80 -5.97 -38.70 -9.01
CA CYS A 80 -6.19 -39.82 -9.94
C CYS A 80 -6.18 -41.19 -9.24
N LYS A 81 -5.56 -41.30 -8.08
CA LYS A 81 -5.44 -42.55 -7.31
C LYS A 81 -6.72 -42.98 -6.60
N LYS A 82 -7.73 -42.14 -6.52
CA LYS A 82 -8.96 -42.41 -5.75
C LYS A 82 -9.95 -43.31 -6.45
N THR A 83 -9.69 -43.79 -7.67
CA THR A 83 -10.62 -44.59 -8.46
C THR A 83 -10.27 -46.09 -8.56
N THR A 84 -9.20 -46.55 -7.93
CA THR A 84 -8.85 -47.96 -7.90
C THR A 84 -8.63 -48.47 -6.47
N GLU A 85 -9.71 -48.82 -5.77
CA GLU A 85 -9.64 -49.72 -4.61
C GLU A 85 -9.38 -51.15 -5.08
N GLY A 86 -8.25 -51.70 -4.67
CA GLY A 86 -7.98 -53.13 -4.78
C GLY A 86 -6.52 -53.49 -4.94
N SER A 87 -5.81 -53.61 -3.87
CA SER A 87 -4.74 -54.57 -3.55
C SER A 87 -3.62 -53.93 -2.74
N GLY A 88 -3.43 -54.51 -1.54
CA GLY A 88 -2.36 -54.11 -0.62
C GLY A 88 -0.98 -54.40 -1.19
N GLY A 89 -0.19 -53.36 -1.21
CA GLY A 89 1.24 -53.38 -1.46
C GLY A 89 1.86 -52.21 -0.71
N HIS A 90 2.65 -52.54 0.30
CA HIS A 90 3.44 -51.58 1.06
C HIS A 90 4.48 -50.97 0.12
N MET A 91 4.20 -49.77 -0.42
CA MET A 91 5.22 -49.00 -1.12
C MET A 91 5.96 -48.08 -0.11
N PRO A 92 7.29 -47.94 -0.26
CA PRO A 92 8.06 -47.02 0.58
C PRO A 92 7.49 -45.60 0.45
N LEU A 93 7.29 -44.93 1.57
CA LEU A 93 6.96 -43.51 1.64
C LEU A 93 8.03 -42.73 0.85
N LEU A 94 7.66 -42.23 -0.34
CA LEU A 94 8.45 -41.21 -1.01
C LEU A 94 8.49 -39.98 -0.08
N PRO A 95 9.64 -39.32 0.05
CA PRO A 95 9.73 -38.12 0.89
C PRO A 95 8.66 -37.13 0.46
N ASP A 96 7.99 -36.54 1.46
CA ASP A 96 7.02 -35.49 1.33
C ASP A 96 7.67 -34.33 0.54
N LEU A 97 7.44 -34.30 -0.77
CA LEU A 97 7.83 -33.18 -1.61
C LEU A 97 6.88 -32.06 -1.26
N GLY A 98 7.29 -31.22 -0.33
CA GLY A 98 6.57 -30.02 0.08
C GLY A 98 6.05 -29.18 -1.11
N PRO A 99 5.36 -28.07 -0.87
CA PRO A 99 4.81 -27.25 -1.94
C PRO A 99 5.91 -26.84 -2.92
N LEU A 100 5.63 -26.96 -4.22
CA LEU A 100 6.56 -26.58 -5.30
C LEU A 100 7.13 -25.19 -5.05
N SER A 101 8.44 -25.05 -5.17
CA SER A 101 9.09 -23.74 -5.18
C SER A 101 8.56 -22.88 -6.33
N PRO A 102 8.62 -21.55 -6.22
CA PRO A 102 8.23 -20.66 -7.32
C PRO A 102 8.94 -20.95 -8.64
N GLU A 103 10.21 -21.33 -8.58
CA GLU A 103 11.01 -21.67 -9.77
C GLU A 103 10.52 -22.97 -10.42
N GLU A 104 10.28 -24.02 -9.64
CA GLU A 104 9.71 -25.27 -10.14
C GLU A 104 8.33 -25.04 -10.75
N ARG A 105 7.50 -24.22 -10.08
CA ARG A 105 6.18 -23.84 -10.60
C ARG A 105 6.28 -23.09 -11.92
N CYS A 106 7.22 -22.14 -12.04
CA CYS A 106 7.45 -21.43 -13.28
C CYS A 106 7.94 -22.33 -14.41
N ASN A 107 8.84 -23.27 -14.10
CA ASN A 107 9.36 -24.22 -15.08
C ASN A 107 8.30 -25.21 -15.56
N MET A 108 7.33 -25.57 -14.72
CA MET A 108 6.28 -26.54 -15.05
C MET A 108 5.06 -25.91 -15.72
N PHE A 109 4.62 -24.75 -15.26
CA PHE A 109 3.31 -24.18 -15.65
C PHE A 109 3.43 -22.80 -16.32
N GLY A 110 4.51 -22.08 -16.07
CA GLY A 110 4.65 -20.72 -16.56
C GLY A 110 3.62 -19.75 -15.95
N GLY A 111 3.43 -18.59 -16.62
CA GLY A 111 2.37 -17.63 -16.29
C GLY A 111 2.69 -16.69 -15.12
N VAL A 112 1.62 -16.16 -14.52
CA VAL A 112 1.68 -15.20 -13.41
C VAL A 112 0.82 -15.70 -12.26
N PHE A 113 1.38 -15.74 -11.04
CA PHE A 113 0.67 -16.20 -9.85
C PHE A 113 1.04 -15.40 -8.60
N PRO A 114 0.12 -15.26 -7.63
CA PRO A 114 0.33 -14.43 -6.46
C PRO A 114 1.44 -14.99 -5.55
N HIS A 115 2.12 -14.10 -4.84
CA HIS A 115 2.93 -14.48 -3.68
C HIS A 115 2.03 -15.11 -2.60
N PRO A 116 2.47 -16.15 -1.90
CA PRO A 116 1.59 -16.88 -0.96
C PRO A 116 1.16 -16.06 0.25
N THR A 117 1.99 -15.13 0.71
CA THR A 117 1.76 -14.38 1.94
C THR A 117 1.68 -12.87 1.78
N GLU A 118 2.12 -12.30 0.67
CA GLU A 118 2.21 -10.84 0.47
C GLU A 118 1.32 -10.37 -0.66
N CYS A 119 0.47 -9.38 -0.38
CA CYS A 119 -0.55 -8.93 -1.33
C CYS A 119 0.00 -8.13 -2.50
N GLN A 120 1.07 -7.36 -2.29
CA GLN A 120 1.72 -6.55 -3.33
C GLN A 120 2.66 -7.35 -4.23
N ALA A 121 3.03 -8.58 -3.84
CA ALA A 121 4.01 -9.39 -4.54
C ALA A 121 3.36 -10.51 -5.36
N PHE A 122 4.02 -10.90 -6.45
CA PHE A 122 3.61 -11.99 -7.34
C PHE A 122 4.80 -12.55 -8.11
N TYR A 123 4.68 -13.75 -8.61
CA TYR A 123 5.68 -14.35 -9.49
C TYR A 123 5.23 -14.22 -10.95
N ASN A 124 6.16 -13.77 -11.79
CA ASN A 124 5.99 -13.72 -13.24
C ASN A 124 7.08 -14.56 -13.92
N CYS A 125 6.72 -15.71 -14.44
CA CYS A 125 7.65 -16.68 -15.01
C CYS A 125 8.40 -16.18 -16.27
N SER A 126 7.91 -15.10 -16.88
CA SER A 126 8.60 -14.43 -17.99
C SER A 126 9.75 -13.52 -17.51
N VAL A 127 9.78 -13.15 -16.21
CA VAL A 127 10.85 -12.34 -15.62
C VAL A 127 11.97 -13.26 -15.16
N ARG A 128 13.18 -13.05 -15.66
CA ARG A 128 14.39 -13.77 -15.25
C ARG A 128 15.51 -12.77 -14.99
N TYR A 129 16.05 -12.84 -13.81
CA TYR A 129 17.20 -12.01 -13.40
C TYR A 129 18.50 -12.66 -13.87
N THR A 130 18.97 -12.30 -15.07
CA THR A 130 20.17 -12.88 -15.72
C THR A 130 21.48 -12.25 -15.21
N HIS A 131 21.43 -11.02 -14.69
CA HIS A 131 22.61 -10.26 -14.20
C HIS A 131 22.70 -10.22 -12.65
N GLY A 132 22.04 -11.14 -11.98
CA GLY A 132 21.92 -11.20 -10.52
C GLY A 132 20.53 -10.81 -10.03
N ILE A 133 20.06 -11.51 -9.02
CA ILE A 133 18.75 -11.23 -8.40
C ILE A 133 18.89 -9.95 -7.55
N PRO A 134 18.04 -8.95 -7.72
CA PRO A 134 18.07 -7.77 -6.87
C PRO A 134 17.93 -8.15 -5.39
N ARG A 135 18.59 -7.41 -4.50
CA ARG A 135 18.53 -7.67 -3.07
C ARG A 135 17.07 -7.63 -2.62
N PHE A 136 16.69 -8.54 -1.73
CA PHE A 136 15.32 -8.77 -1.22
C PHE A 136 14.35 -9.41 -2.23
N PHE A 137 14.77 -9.73 -3.44
CA PHE A 137 13.97 -10.42 -4.43
C PHE A 137 14.39 -11.89 -4.57
N GLU A 138 13.52 -12.67 -5.19
CA GLU A 138 13.75 -14.05 -5.60
C GLU A 138 13.62 -14.14 -7.14
N GLN A 139 14.04 -15.26 -7.71
CA GLN A 139 13.85 -15.50 -9.14
C GLN A 139 12.35 -15.45 -9.47
N HIS A 140 12.00 -14.75 -10.53
CA HIS A 140 10.62 -14.52 -11.00
C HIS A 140 9.73 -13.64 -10.09
N LEU A 141 10.21 -13.24 -8.89
CA LEU A 141 9.45 -12.39 -7.98
C LEU A 141 9.37 -10.96 -8.53
N VAL A 142 8.15 -10.45 -8.59
CA VAL A 142 7.83 -9.07 -8.99
C VAL A 142 6.98 -8.44 -7.90
N GLU A 143 7.14 -7.15 -7.70
CA GLU A 143 6.37 -6.39 -6.73
C GLU A 143 5.62 -5.26 -7.42
N CYS A 144 4.37 -5.04 -7.04
CA CYS A 144 3.60 -3.89 -7.47
C CYS A 144 4.21 -2.60 -6.92
N PRO A 145 4.20 -1.50 -7.67
CA PRO A 145 4.64 -0.21 -7.12
C PRO A 145 3.73 0.24 -5.98
N TYR A 146 4.32 0.74 -4.89
CA TYR A 146 3.55 1.27 -3.76
C TYR A 146 2.62 2.42 -4.21
N PRO A 147 1.37 2.50 -3.75
CA PRO A 147 0.68 1.62 -2.79
C PRO A 147 -0.20 0.52 -3.46
N GLN A 148 0.11 0.11 -4.69
CA GLN A 148 -0.67 -0.88 -5.43
C GLN A 148 -0.50 -2.30 -4.88
N MET A 149 -1.51 -3.13 -5.11
CA MET A 149 -1.57 -4.55 -4.74
C MET A 149 -1.78 -5.42 -5.97
N PHE A 150 -1.35 -6.68 -5.91
CA PHE A 150 -1.57 -7.64 -6.99
C PHE A 150 -2.98 -8.24 -6.95
N ASN A 151 -3.77 -7.96 -7.98
CA ASN A 151 -5.10 -8.53 -8.16
C ASN A 151 -4.99 -9.93 -8.78
N THR A 152 -5.49 -10.94 -8.05
CA THR A 152 -5.42 -12.34 -8.48
C THR A 152 -6.36 -12.67 -9.62
N GLU A 153 -7.42 -11.89 -9.82
CA GLU A 153 -8.40 -12.09 -10.89
C GLU A 153 -7.89 -11.52 -12.22
N THR A 154 -7.44 -10.26 -12.20
CA THR A 154 -6.94 -9.58 -13.41
C THR A 154 -5.49 -9.90 -13.74
N LYS A 155 -4.74 -10.52 -12.81
CA LYS A 155 -3.29 -10.79 -12.92
C LYS A 155 -2.44 -9.52 -13.11
N GLN A 156 -2.90 -8.40 -12.58
CA GLN A 156 -2.25 -7.09 -12.69
C GLN A 156 -2.19 -6.38 -11.34
N CYS A 157 -1.27 -5.40 -11.25
CA CYS A 157 -1.26 -4.46 -10.13
C CYS A 157 -2.44 -3.50 -10.23
N GLY A 158 -3.13 -3.27 -9.13
CA GLY A 158 -4.27 -2.37 -9.06
C GLY A 158 -4.26 -1.54 -7.79
N HIS A 159 -5.07 -0.49 -7.77
CA HIS A 159 -5.24 0.35 -6.60
C HIS A 159 -5.69 -0.50 -5.41
N PHE A 160 -5.08 -0.31 -4.24
CA PHE A 160 -5.29 -1.15 -3.06
C PHE A 160 -6.77 -1.29 -2.65
N GLU A 161 -7.59 -0.27 -2.87
CA GLU A 161 -9.03 -0.33 -2.55
C GLU A 161 -9.81 -1.31 -3.44
N ASN A 162 -9.30 -1.60 -4.62
CA ASN A 162 -9.97 -2.46 -5.61
C ASN A 162 -9.41 -3.90 -5.60
N VAL A 163 -8.47 -4.21 -4.69
CA VAL A 163 -7.84 -5.53 -4.61
C VAL A 163 -8.23 -6.23 -3.32
N LYS A 164 -8.69 -7.46 -3.44
CA LYS A 164 -8.96 -8.34 -2.30
C LYS A 164 -7.74 -9.21 -2.04
N CYS A 165 -7.06 -9.01 -0.92
CA CYS A 165 -5.85 -9.75 -0.57
C CYS A 165 -6.14 -11.20 -0.13
N GLY A 166 -7.34 -11.49 0.40
CA GLY A 166 -7.66 -12.78 1.00
C GLY A 166 -6.82 -13.02 2.27
N SER A 167 -6.10 -14.14 2.31
CA SER A 167 -5.20 -14.49 3.42
C SER A 167 -3.82 -13.83 3.32
N ARG A 168 -3.50 -13.13 2.23
CA ARG A 168 -2.22 -12.46 2.04
C ARG A 168 -2.15 -11.19 2.87
N THR A 169 -0.98 -10.92 3.44
CA THR A 169 -0.73 -9.71 4.23
C THR A 169 -0.74 -8.48 3.33
N GLU A 170 -1.47 -7.48 3.74
CA GLU A 170 -1.54 -6.18 3.11
C GLU A 170 -0.55 -5.21 3.78
N PHE A 171 0.51 -4.83 3.07
CA PHE A 171 1.47 -3.85 3.56
C PHE A 171 0.93 -2.43 3.33
N LYS A 172 0.79 -1.68 4.42
CA LYS A 172 0.32 -0.29 4.41
C LYS A 172 1.47 0.71 4.39
N ASP A 173 2.60 0.36 4.99
CA ASP A 173 3.81 1.17 4.99
C ASP A 173 4.61 0.94 3.70
N GLY A 174 4.95 2.01 3.00
CA GLY A 174 5.74 1.93 1.77
C GLY A 174 7.12 1.32 1.95
N CYS A 175 7.71 1.43 3.15
CA CYS A 175 9.00 0.86 3.46
C CYS A 175 8.98 -0.67 3.69
N GLN A 176 7.80 -1.27 3.75
CA GLN A 176 7.68 -2.73 3.75
C GLN A 176 7.79 -3.33 2.34
N TYR A 177 7.62 -2.50 1.29
CA TYR A 177 7.83 -2.93 -0.09
C TYR A 177 9.34 -3.10 -0.34
N ARG A 178 9.72 -4.24 -0.93
CA ARG A 178 11.12 -4.59 -1.21
C ARG A 178 11.81 -3.57 -2.10
N SER A 179 11.08 -3.08 -3.12
CA SER A 179 11.58 -2.08 -4.06
C SER A 179 11.95 -0.73 -3.41
N ASN A 180 11.39 -0.44 -2.23
CA ASN A 180 11.64 0.79 -1.48
C ASN A 180 12.67 0.59 -0.37
N GLN A 181 13.09 -0.65 -0.10
CA GLN A 181 14.10 -0.93 0.92
C GLN A 181 15.50 -0.54 0.44
N CYS A 182 16.32 -0.12 1.40
CA CYS A 182 17.69 0.27 1.14
C CYS A 182 18.57 -0.96 0.79
N PRO A 183 19.00 -1.16 -0.46
CA PRO A 183 19.67 -2.39 -0.88
C PRO A 183 21.17 -2.41 -0.59
N VAL A 184 21.80 -1.28 -0.28
CA VAL A 184 23.26 -1.13 -0.08
C VAL A 184 23.58 -0.27 1.14
N ALA A 185 24.80 -0.36 1.64
CA ALA A 185 25.28 0.55 2.67
C ALA A 185 25.28 2.00 2.17
N HIS A 186 25.00 2.94 3.06
CA HIS A 186 24.97 4.39 2.79
C HIS A 186 23.88 4.87 1.82
N CYS A 187 22.89 4.05 1.49
CA CYS A 187 21.73 4.54 0.79
C CYS A 187 20.78 5.30 1.74
N ARG A 188 19.97 6.18 1.18
CA ARG A 188 19.01 6.97 1.93
C ARG A 188 17.93 6.06 2.52
N PRO A 189 17.65 6.11 3.83
CA PRO A 189 16.58 5.32 4.43
C PRO A 189 15.22 5.60 3.79
N CYS A 190 14.45 4.56 3.51
CA CYS A 190 13.14 4.66 2.90
C CYS A 190 12.20 5.65 3.64
N SER A 191 12.22 5.64 4.97
CA SER A 191 11.37 6.51 5.81
C SER A 191 11.61 8.02 5.61
N VAL A 192 12.70 8.39 4.97
CA VAL A 192 12.99 9.79 4.61
C VAL A 192 12.16 10.23 3.41
N ASP A 193 11.89 9.33 2.46
CA ASP A 193 11.16 9.62 1.23
C ASP A 193 9.70 9.14 1.28
N LEU A 194 9.45 8.09 2.06
CA LEU A 194 8.13 7.51 2.29
C LEU A 194 7.83 7.49 3.80
N PRO A 195 7.35 8.63 4.36
CA PRO A 195 6.98 8.70 5.78
C PRO A 195 5.84 7.74 6.07
N SER A 196 5.91 7.01 7.20
CA SER A 196 4.85 6.07 7.58
C SER A 196 3.56 6.79 7.97
N CYS A 197 2.46 6.38 7.35
CA CYS A 197 1.10 6.81 7.69
C CYS A 197 0.33 5.78 8.55
N VAL A 198 0.95 4.69 8.93
CA VAL A 198 0.31 3.67 9.77
C VAL A 198 -0.11 4.27 11.12
N GLY A 199 -1.39 4.12 11.48
CA GLY A 199 -1.98 4.71 12.68
C GLY A 199 -2.22 6.22 12.60
N LYS A 200 -2.07 6.84 11.41
CA LYS A 200 -2.37 8.26 11.18
C LYS A 200 -3.74 8.44 10.55
N PRO A 201 -4.44 9.54 10.87
CA PRO A 201 -5.69 9.87 10.20
C PRO A 201 -5.48 10.25 8.74
N ASP A 202 -6.53 10.17 7.93
CA ASP A 202 -6.53 10.64 6.56
C ASP A 202 -6.26 12.15 6.48
N GLY A 203 -5.56 12.57 5.42
CA GLY A 203 -5.19 13.95 5.18
C GLY A 203 -3.74 14.29 5.55
N ILE A 204 -3.51 15.54 5.92
CA ILE A 204 -2.18 16.08 6.22
C ILE A 204 -1.72 15.62 7.59
N ASN A 205 -0.49 15.12 7.69
CA ASN A 205 0.12 14.65 8.93
C ASN A 205 1.59 15.04 9.03
N VAL A 206 2.07 15.15 10.27
CA VAL A 206 3.49 15.41 10.52
C VAL A 206 4.38 14.33 9.91
N HIS A 207 5.47 14.75 9.27
CA HIS A 207 6.49 13.84 8.77
C HIS A 207 7.31 13.29 9.96
N PRO A 208 7.30 11.97 10.23
CA PRO A 208 7.85 11.42 11.47
C PRO A 208 9.38 11.56 11.59
N VAL A 209 10.09 11.69 10.47
CA VAL A 209 11.56 11.80 10.43
C VAL A 209 12.03 13.26 10.21
N LYS A 210 11.21 14.11 9.60
CA LYS A 210 11.52 15.50 9.29
C LYS A 210 10.70 16.47 10.13
N LEU A 211 10.72 16.30 11.45
CA LEU A 211 10.02 17.20 12.38
C LEU A 211 10.48 18.63 12.23
N TRP A 212 9.57 19.58 12.41
CA TRP A 212 9.84 21.01 12.35
C TRP A 212 10.49 21.47 11.04
N SER A 213 10.26 20.73 9.98
CA SER A 213 10.74 21.05 8.63
C SER A 213 9.58 21.50 7.73
N PRO A 214 9.85 21.98 6.50
CA PRO A 214 8.75 22.26 5.57
C PRO A 214 7.95 21.04 5.12
N PHE A 215 8.46 19.83 5.35
CA PHE A 215 7.88 18.61 4.80
C PHE A 215 6.80 18.00 5.69
N TYR A 216 5.75 17.48 5.05
CA TYR A 216 4.65 16.76 5.70
C TYR A 216 4.19 15.58 4.85
N ALA A 217 3.50 14.63 5.49
CA ALA A 217 2.92 13.48 4.84
C ALA A 217 1.45 13.71 4.51
N VAL A 218 1.00 13.26 3.35
CA VAL A 218 -0.43 13.13 3.02
C VAL A 218 -0.80 11.67 3.13
N CYS A 219 -1.67 11.34 4.07
CA CYS A 219 -2.10 9.99 4.39
C CYS A 219 -3.52 9.71 3.88
N TYR A 220 -3.75 8.46 3.44
CA TYR A 220 -5.08 7.95 3.11
C TYR A 220 -5.16 6.46 3.43
N LYS A 221 -6.10 6.08 4.28
CA LYS A 221 -6.28 4.70 4.77
C LYS A 221 -4.96 4.08 5.25
N GLU A 222 -4.24 4.82 6.10
CA GLU A 222 -2.95 4.47 6.66
C GLU A 222 -1.81 4.29 5.63
N ARG A 223 -1.97 4.76 4.40
CA ARG A 223 -0.93 4.76 3.36
C ARG A 223 -0.47 6.17 3.06
N THR A 224 0.81 6.30 2.80
CA THR A 224 1.41 7.54 2.32
C THR A 224 1.09 7.72 0.85
N ILE A 225 0.29 8.72 0.55
CA ILE A 225 -0.04 9.05 -0.85
C ILE A 225 1.07 9.88 -1.46
N LYS A 226 1.65 10.81 -0.70
CA LYS A 226 2.78 11.65 -1.09
C LYS A 226 3.43 12.34 0.11
N GLU A 227 4.69 12.69 -0.04
CA GLU A 227 5.33 13.72 0.76
C GLU A 227 5.10 15.07 0.07
N GLU A 228 4.76 16.09 0.80
CA GLU A 228 4.63 17.45 0.29
C GLU A 228 5.43 18.44 1.13
N ARG A 229 5.53 19.66 0.62
CA ARG A 229 6.24 20.76 1.25
C ARG A 229 5.31 21.94 1.45
N CYS A 230 5.42 22.59 2.62
CA CYS A 230 4.77 23.87 2.86
C CYS A 230 5.11 24.89 1.79
N GLN A 231 4.10 25.55 1.27
CA GLN A 231 4.28 26.65 0.32
C GLN A 231 4.93 27.84 1.04
N ALA A 232 5.60 28.70 0.27
CA ALA A 232 6.07 29.97 0.81
C ALA A 232 4.88 30.86 1.18
N ASP A 233 5.07 31.73 2.18
CA ASP A 233 4.10 32.75 2.53
C ASP A 233 3.98 33.84 1.42
N GLU A 234 3.05 34.77 1.59
CA GLU A 234 2.82 35.89 0.66
C GLU A 234 4.07 36.73 0.36
N ASN A 235 5.09 36.65 1.20
CA ASN A 235 6.37 37.40 1.05
C ASN A 235 7.49 36.50 0.53
N GLY A 236 7.17 35.28 0.05
CA GLY A 236 8.15 34.33 -0.45
C GLY A 236 8.99 33.64 0.63
N ARG A 237 8.59 33.70 1.91
CA ARG A 237 9.33 33.09 3.02
C ARG A 237 8.89 31.65 3.21
N THR A 238 9.86 30.80 3.53
CA THR A 238 9.60 29.39 3.86
C THR A 238 8.72 29.28 5.10
N GLN A 239 7.67 28.47 5.00
CA GLN A 239 6.87 28.01 6.14
C GLN A 239 7.38 26.64 6.61
N LEU A 240 7.22 26.36 7.90
CA LEU A 240 7.50 25.03 8.49
C LEU A 240 6.21 24.37 8.93
N PHE A 241 6.21 23.04 8.90
CA PHE A 241 5.08 22.26 9.39
C PHE A 241 5.12 22.16 10.92
N HIS A 242 4.08 22.66 11.58
CA HIS A 242 3.97 22.63 13.03
C HIS A 242 3.33 21.32 13.49
N PRO A 243 4.06 20.45 14.21
CA PRO A 243 3.57 19.09 14.50
C PRO A 243 2.32 19.05 15.40
N GLU A 244 2.19 19.99 16.36
CA GLU A 244 1.02 20.02 17.25
C GLU A 244 -0.21 20.65 16.61
N LYS A 245 -0.01 21.64 15.72
CA LYS A 245 -1.11 22.28 14.98
C LYS A 245 -1.53 21.53 13.74
N ASN A 246 -0.66 20.63 13.26
CA ASN A 246 -0.82 19.87 12.03
C ASN A 246 -1.07 20.75 10.78
N GLU A 247 -0.35 21.87 10.71
CA GLU A 247 -0.46 22.87 9.63
C GLU A 247 0.87 23.55 9.32
N CYS A 248 0.99 24.13 8.12
CA CYS A 248 2.11 24.97 7.76
C CYS A 248 1.97 26.35 8.40
N VAL A 249 3.01 26.79 9.09
CA VAL A 249 3.02 28.10 9.78
C VAL A 249 4.28 28.90 9.44
N SER A 250 4.20 30.22 9.63
CA SER A 250 5.37 31.09 9.50
C SER A 250 6.42 30.80 10.58
N LEU A 251 7.68 31.16 10.29
CA LEU A 251 8.77 30.98 11.25
C LEU A 251 8.52 31.67 12.59
N ASP A 252 7.75 32.77 12.60
CA ASP A 252 7.38 33.47 13.82
C ASP A 252 6.48 32.65 14.77
N MET A 253 5.89 31.54 14.26
CA MET A 253 5.07 30.62 15.04
C MET A 253 5.84 29.36 15.49
N ILE A 254 7.09 29.24 15.11
CA ILE A 254 7.95 28.09 15.42
C ILE A 254 8.90 28.48 16.56
N PRO A 255 9.00 27.65 17.63
CA PRO A 255 9.94 27.87 18.72
C PRO A 255 11.40 27.94 18.23
N ARG A 256 12.22 28.73 18.90
CA ARG A 256 13.64 28.95 18.53
C ARG A 256 14.47 27.69 18.56
N GLU A 257 14.22 26.81 19.52
CA GLU A 257 14.89 25.51 19.63
C GLU A 257 14.64 24.60 18.42
N HIS A 258 13.62 24.89 17.64
CA HIS A 258 13.29 24.17 16.41
C HIS A 258 13.63 24.97 15.13
N GLY A 259 14.48 25.98 15.24
CA GLY A 259 14.93 26.82 14.12
C GLY A 259 13.94 27.90 13.71
N GLY A 260 12.94 28.19 14.53
CA GLY A 260 11.97 29.24 14.32
C GLY A 260 12.41 30.61 14.80
N MET A 261 11.50 31.56 14.70
CA MET A 261 11.68 32.97 15.08
C MET A 261 10.57 33.42 16.04
N MET A 262 10.00 32.47 16.84
CA MET A 262 8.97 32.81 17.82
C MET A 262 9.54 33.78 18.85
N PRO A 263 8.94 34.96 19.02
CA PRO A 263 9.40 35.95 19.98
C PRO A 263 9.24 35.45 21.42
N GLU A 264 10.18 35.82 22.29
CA GLU A 264 10.12 35.49 23.71
C GLU A 264 9.24 36.50 24.45
N CYS A 265 8.15 36.03 25.01
CA CYS A 265 7.20 36.85 25.79
C CYS A 265 7.25 36.61 27.30
N GLY A 266 7.98 35.59 27.78
CA GLY A 266 7.95 35.15 29.17
C GLY A 266 8.27 36.21 30.23
N THR A 267 9.10 37.18 29.90
CA THR A 267 9.51 38.32 30.76
C THR A 267 8.86 39.63 30.38
N LYS A 268 8.07 39.69 29.30
CA LYS A 268 7.45 40.90 28.80
C LYS A 268 6.07 41.12 29.43
N VAL A 269 5.77 42.41 29.70
CA VAL A 269 4.41 42.79 30.09
C VAL A 269 3.42 42.57 28.96
N ASP A 270 2.15 42.44 29.28
CA ASP A 270 1.11 42.36 28.26
C ASP A 270 1.10 43.61 27.39
N GLY A 271 1.03 43.43 26.07
CA GLY A 271 0.99 44.53 25.13
C GLY A 271 1.77 44.30 23.84
N PHE A 272 2.16 45.38 23.19
CA PHE A 272 2.86 45.39 21.93
C PHE A 272 4.34 45.68 22.13
N HIS A 273 5.21 44.93 21.48
CA HIS A 273 6.65 45.03 21.65
C HIS A 273 7.36 45.10 20.32
N GLN A 274 8.51 45.75 20.31
CA GLN A 274 9.43 45.76 19.18
C GLN A 274 9.81 44.33 18.80
N ASP A 275 9.87 44.05 17.51
CA ASP A 275 10.36 42.79 16.99
C ASP A 275 11.85 42.59 17.38
N GLU A 276 12.15 41.46 17.99
CA GLU A 276 13.48 41.14 18.52
C GLU A 276 14.55 40.92 17.46
N PHE A 277 14.10 40.64 16.23
CA PHE A 277 14.97 40.43 15.07
C PHE A 277 15.24 41.71 14.28
N GLY A 278 14.85 42.88 14.85
CA GLY A 278 15.09 44.19 14.25
C GLY A 278 14.23 44.50 13.03
N ARG A 279 13.15 43.77 12.82
CA ARG A 279 12.22 44.01 11.69
C ARG A 279 11.29 45.16 12.05
N CYS A 280 11.52 46.31 11.47
CA CYS A 280 10.80 47.54 11.80
C CYS A 280 9.39 47.62 11.20
N ASP A 281 9.08 46.79 10.19
CA ASP A 281 7.80 46.72 9.50
C ASP A 281 6.72 45.95 10.29
N ARG A 282 7.01 45.58 11.55
CA ARG A 282 6.13 44.77 12.36
C ARG A 282 6.38 44.89 13.85
N TYR A 283 5.40 44.41 14.64
CA TYR A 283 5.50 44.32 16.09
C TYR A 283 4.89 43.05 16.61
N VAL A 284 5.26 42.68 17.84
CA VAL A 284 4.88 41.47 18.51
C VAL A 284 3.84 41.77 19.59
N ARG A 285 2.82 40.95 19.69
CA ARG A 285 1.85 40.99 20.78
C ARG A 285 2.13 39.88 21.78
N CYS A 286 2.36 40.26 23.06
CA CYS A 286 2.48 39.37 24.19
C CYS A 286 1.26 39.53 25.12
N GLN A 287 0.79 38.40 25.69
CA GLN A 287 -0.28 38.39 26.69
C GLN A 287 -0.10 37.19 27.65
N GLY A 288 -0.11 37.45 28.95
CA GLY A 288 0.11 36.41 29.97
C GLY A 288 1.44 35.67 29.81
N GLY A 289 2.50 36.39 29.38
CA GLY A 289 3.80 35.78 29.10
C GLY A 289 3.87 34.91 27.83
N LYS A 290 2.81 34.89 27.02
CA LYS A 290 2.74 34.09 25.77
C LYS A 290 2.74 34.98 24.53
N TYR A 291 3.40 34.52 23.49
CA TYR A 291 3.32 35.11 22.17
C TYR A 291 1.93 34.88 21.57
N ILE A 292 1.27 35.96 21.15
CA ILE A 292 -0.09 35.92 20.59
C ILE A 292 -0.06 36.06 19.08
N GLY A 293 0.90 36.81 18.55
CA GLY A 293 1.05 37.01 17.11
C GLY A 293 1.95 38.19 16.74
N THR A 294 2.32 38.24 15.46
CA THR A 294 3.05 39.36 14.85
C THR A 294 2.10 40.15 13.94
N VAL A 295 2.08 41.43 14.09
CA VAL A 295 1.27 42.35 13.28
C VAL A 295 2.20 43.17 12.37
N LYS A 296 1.87 43.24 11.08
CA LYS A 296 2.60 44.07 10.12
C LYS A 296 2.07 45.48 10.13
N CYS A 297 3.00 46.44 10.00
CA CYS A 297 2.68 47.84 9.71
C CYS A 297 2.29 48.05 8.23
N ALA A 298 1.57 49.09 7.94
CA ALA A 298 1.29 49.50 6.57
C ALA A 298 2.59 49.85 5.83
N VAL A 299 2.53 49.87 4.50
CA VAL A 299 3.71 50.22 3.67
C VAL A 299 4.15 51.65 3.99
N GLY A 300 5.44 51.80 4.32
CA GLY A 300 6.04 53.11 4.72
C GLY A 300 5.91 53.42 6.21
N GLU A 301 5.28 52.56 7.01
CA GLU A 301 5.20 52.69 8.47
C GLU A 301 6.15 51.71 9.17
N VAL A 302 6.56 52.10 10.37
CA VAL A 302 7.37 51.30 11.28
C VAL A 302 6.76 51.30 12.68
N PHE A 303 7.04 50.27 13.45
CA PHE A 303 6.58 50.23 14.82
C PHE A 303 7.37 51.17 15.71
N ASP A 304 6.66 52.02 16.46
CA ASP A 304 7.19 52.93 17.48
C ASP A 304 6.72 52.44 18.86
N GLY A 305 7.65 51.93 19.65
CA GLY A 305 7.38 51.40 20.98
C GLY A 305 6.89 52.48 21.96
N SER A 306 7.26 53.74 21.77
CA SER A 306 6.81 54.86 22.61
C SER A 306 5.35 55.23 22.35
N LYS A 307 4.88 54.99 21.13
CA LYS A 307 3.48 55.25 20.69
C LYS A 307 2.63 54.01 20.75
N GLY A 308 3.23 52.83 20.95
CA GLY A 308 2.56 51.54 21.01
C GLY A 308 1.88 51.11 19.69
N GLY A 309 2.37 51.57 18.54
CA GLY A 309 1.77 51.31 17.24
C GLY A 309 2.64 51.64 16.05
N CYS A 310 2.11 51.39 14.86
CA CYS A 310 2.76 51.76 13.59
C CYS A 310 2.56 53.24 13.26
N VAL A 311 3.63 53.90 12.88
CA VAL A 311 3.63 55.30 12.41
C VAL A 311 4.56 55.48 11.23
N PRO A 312 4.38 56.50 10.40
CA PRO A 312 5.35 56.84 9.34
C PRO A 312 6.77 56.92 9.86
N GLN A 313 7.75 56.39 9.13
CA GLN A 313 9.14 56.25 9.61
C GLN A 313 9.77 57.60 10.04
N GLU A 314 9.43 58.68 9.36
CA GLU A 314 9.90 60.04 9.70
C GLU A 314 9.33 60.58 11.02
N LYS A 315 8.27 59.97 11.55
CA LYS A 315 7.60 60.36 12.81
C LYS A 315 7.83 59.35 13.92
N ALA A 316 8.57 58.28 13.65
CA ALA A 316 8.90 57.26 14.63
C ALA A 316 10.19 57.56 15.37
N CYS A 317 10.22 57.10 16.62
CA CYS A 317 11.42 57.08 17.47
C CYS A 317 12.33 55.91 17.12
N GLY A 318 13.62 56.03 17.48
CA GLY A 318 14.55 54.90 17.34
C GLY A 318 14.07 53.63 18.07
N PRO A 319 14.56 52.45 17.68
CA PRO A 319 15.60 52.19 16.67
C PRO A 319 15.09 52.14 15.19
N CYS A 320 13.78 52.11 14.96
CA CYS A 320 13.20 52.00 13.63
C CYS A 320 12.88 53.35 12.97
N GLY A 321 12.75 54.39 13.73
CA GLY A 321 12.40 55.71 13.25
C GLY A 321 13.60 56.60 12.96
N ARG A 322 13.31 57.86 12.49
CA ARG A 322 14.29 58.86 12.16
C ARG A 322 14.39 60.02 13.19
N LEU A 323 13.55 59.96 14.24
CA LEU A 323 13.60 60.97 15.27
C LEU A 323 14.70 60.64 16.27
N ASP A 324 15.64 61.57 16.47
CA ASP A 324 16.77 61.43 17.40
C ASP A 324 16.37 61.75 18.86
N HIS A 325 15.26 62.48 19.04
CA HIS A 325 14.74 62.87 20.35
C HIS A 325 13.27 62.41 20.51
N CYS A 326 13.05 61.57 21.42
CA CYS A 326 11.76 61.05 21.91
C CYS A 326 11.70 61.24 23.43
#